data_fe31bb490f1d8e017b58858422d9b23a
#
_entry.id   fe31bb490f1d8e017b58858422d9b23a
#
_cell.length_a   1.000
_cell.length_b   1.000
_cell.length_c   1.000
_cell.angle_alpha   90.00
_cell.angle_beta   90.00
_cell.angle_gamma   90.00
#
_symmetry.space_group_name_H-M   'P 1'
#
loop_
_entity.id
_entity.type
_entity.pdbx_description
1 polymer ?
#
loop_
_entity_poly.entity_id
_entity_poly.type
_entity_poly.pdbx_seq_one_letter_code
_entity_poly.pdbx_strand_id
1 'polypeptide(L)'
;MNKQDHERQINVLDEARIKPLLEQINKKGIEFKYFVSLDYPRRSSNYNKVISDNSFLKKELKEFFGSEVRCLFFIEKHTGINGAHSGGYDRHILTEEPSLNTRQVHSYLLNRDPDGLFQLRMEGTLSDESKLKMMENAFRSSKTTCNSRRGTHIHRIQSNLNRVLAYASKQYDRFH
;
A
#
# COMPACT_ATOMS: atom_id res chain seq x y z
N MET A 1 11.83 8.42 -2.96
CA MET A 1 11.98 8.03 -1.54
C MET A 1 13.35 7.41 -1.38
N ASN A 2 14.21 7.98 -0.55
CA ASN A 2 15.57 7.50 -0.38
C ASN A 2 15.57 6.18 0.41
N LYS A 3 16.42 5.20 0.05
CA LYS A 3 16.63 3.95 0.82
C LYS A 3 16.88 4.20 2.31
N GLN A 4 17.46 5.35 2.65
CA GLN A 4 17.78 5.76 4.03
C GLN A 4 16.54 5.98 4.92
N ASP A 5 15.38 6.35 4.36
CA ASP A 5 14.17 6.59 5.17
C ASP A 5 13.56 5.29 5.73
N HIS A 6 13.82 4.14 5.09
CA HIS A 6 13.37 2.84 5.58
C HIS A 6 14.26 2.24 6.67
N GLU A 7 15.47 2.78 6.84
CA GLU A 7 16.46 2.31 7.83
C GLU A 7 16.43 3.10 9.12
N ARG A 8 15.48 4.05 9.28
CA ARG A 8 15.33 4.81 10.52
C ARG A 8 15.20 3.85 11.71
N GLN A 9 16.05 4.04 12.70
CA GLN A 9 15.96 3.31 13.95
C GLN A 9 14.64 3.66 14.64
N ILE A 10 13.92 2.64 15.11
CA ILE A 10 12.71 2.81 15.91
C ILE A 10 13.16 3.36 17.27
N ASN A 11 12.60 4.50 17.65
CA ASN A 11 12.82 5.08 18.97
C ASN A 11 11.64 4.80 19.92
N VAL A 12 11.77 5.16 21.18
CA VAL A 12 10.75 4.91 22.22
C VAL A 12 9.39 5.52 21.87
N LEU A 13 9.38 6.70 21.23
CA LEU A 13 8.15 7.37 20.80
C LEU A 13 7.49 6.62 19.65
N ASP A 14 8.29 6.11 18.71
CA ASP A 14 7.78 5.27 17.62
C ASP A 14 7.18 3.98 18.19
N GLU A 15 7.84 3.32 19.15
CA GLU A 15 7.33 2.11 19.81
C GLU A 15 6.00 2.37 20.51
N ALA A 16 5.88 3.45 21.28
CA ALA A 16 4.63 3.82 21.95
C ALA A 16 3.48 4.04 20.96
N ARG A 17 3.77 4.66 19.79
CA ARG A 17 2.78 4.93 18.75
C ARG A 17 2.33 3.68 18.00
N ILE A 18 3.25 2.78 17.67
CA ILE A 18 2.94 1.58 16.88
C ILE A 18 2.36 0.44 17.71
N LYS A 19 2.59 0.39 19.02
CA LYS A 19 2.13 -0.68 19.89
C LYS A 19 0.61 -0.94 19.79
N PRO A 20 -0.27 0.08 19.91
CA PRO A 20 -1.71 -0.14 19.77
C PRO A 20 -2.12 -0.66 18.38
N LEU A 21 -1.42 -0.22 17.34
CA LEU A 21 -1.65 -0.69 15.97
C LEU A 21 -1.27 -2.16 15.81
N LEU A 22 -0.11 -2.56 16.35
CA LEU A 22 0.35 -3.94 16.35
C LEU A 22 -0.61 -4.86 17.09
N GLU A 23 -1.09 -4.43 18.26
CA GLU A 23 -2.07 -5.20 19.05
C GLU A 23 -3.36 -5.42 18.25
N GLN A 24 -3.86 -4.39 17.56
CA GLN A 24 -5.06 -4.52 16.71
C GLN A 24 -4.82 -5.43 15.50
N ILE A 25 -3.67 -5.31 14.83
CA ILE A 25 -3.27 -6.14 13.69
C ILE A 25 -3.22 -7.61 14.12
N ASN A 26 -2.52 -7.89 15.23
CA ASN A 26 -2.38 -9.23 15.78
C ASN A 26 -3.73 -9.82 16.20
N LYS A 27 -4.57 -9.03 16.90
CA LYS A 27 -5.91 -9.45 17.30
C LYS A 27 -6.81 -9.83 16.12
N LYS A 28 -6.65 -9.15 14.98
CA LYS A 28 -7.41 -9.43 13.75
C LYS A 28 -6.77 -10.53 12.90
N GLY A 29 -5.61 -11.06 13.26
CA GLY A 29 -4.89 -12.06 12.47
C GLY A 29 -4.55 -11.57 11.07
N ILE A 30 -4.21 -10.28 10.91
CA ILE A 30 -3.89 -9.69 9.61
C ILE A 30 -2.38 -9.78 9.41
N GLU A 31 -1.96 -10.32 8.27
CA GLU A 31 -0.56 -10.35 7.85
C GLU A 31 -0.36 -9.42 6.66
N PHE A 32 0.22 -8.26 6.91
CA PHE A 32 0.57 -7.33 5.83
C PHE A 32 1.84 -7.77 5.11
N LYS A 33 1.75 -7.90 3.79
CA LYS A 33 2.84 -8.35 2.91
C LYS A 33 3.44 -7.23 2.07
N TYR A 34 2.67 -6.16 1.81
CA TYR A 34 3.12 -5.08 0.95
C TYR A 34 2.94 -3.72 1.61
N PHE A 35 3.93 -2.86 1.40
CA PHE A 35 3.87 -1.44 1.68
C PHE A 35 3.77 -0.68 0.37
N VAL A 36 2.78 0.19 0.29
CA VAL A 36 2.49 1.00 -0.90
C VAL A 36 2.56 2.46 -0.51
N SER A 37 3.32 3.26 -1.25
CA SER A 37 3.31 4.71 -1.16
C SER A 37 2.71 5.29 -2.42
N LEU A 38 1.67 6.09 -2.27
CA LEU A 38 0.95 6.74 -3.35
C LEU A 38 1.04 8.25 -3.18
N ASP A 39 1.71 8.90 -4.13
CA ASP A 39 1.73 10.34 -4.20
C ASP A 39 0.37 10.84 -4.71
N TYR A 40 -0.12 11.90 -4.09
CA TYR A 40 -1.34 12.56 -4.54
C TYR A 40 -1.02 13.64 -5.57
N PRO A 41 -1.83 13.81 -6.62
CA PRO A 41 -1.66 14.95 -7.53
C PRO A 41 -1.69 16.27 -6.73
N ARG A 42 -0.80 17.19 -7.04
CA ARG A 42 -0.56 18.47 -6.33
C ARG A 42 -1.81 19.30 -5.98
N ARG A 43 -2.96 19.00 -6.56
CA ARG A 43 -4.22 19.76 -6.39
C ARG A 43 -5.17 19.16 -5.35
N SER A 44 -4.86 18.04 -4.72
CA SER A 44 -5.69 17.41 -3.69
C SER A 44 -5.23 17.84 -2.29
N SER A 45 -5.54 19.06 -1.89
CA SER A 45 -5.33 19.54 -0.51
C SER A 45 -6.51 19.24 0.43
N ASN A 46 -7.51 18.50 -0.02
CA ASN A 46 -8.71 18.21 0.74
C ASN A 46 -8.62 16.84 1.41
N TYR A 47 -8.49 16.83 2.74
CA TYR A 47 -8.41 15.62 3.56
C TYR A 47 -9.62 14.68 3.39
N ASN A 48 -10.84 15.24 3.36
CA ASN A 48 -12.05 14.44 3.19
C ASN A 48 -12.08 13.72 1.83
N LYS A 49 -11.53 14.37 0.79
CA LYS A 49 -11.36 13.73 -0.51
C LYS A 49 -10.42 12.54 -0.42
N VAL A 50 -9.30 12.65 0.31
CA VAL A 50 -8.35 11.54 0.48
C VAL A 50 -9.01 10.36 1.16
N ILE A 51 -9.83 10.59 2.20
CA ILE A 51 -10.61 9.54 2.88
C ILE A 51 -11.58 8.86 1.91
N SER A 52 -12.30 9.64 1.12
CA SER A 52 -13.22 9.13 0.10
C SER A 52 -12.49 8.29 -0.95
N ASP A 53 -11.33 8.77 -1.41
CA ASP A 53 -10.51 8.07 -2.39
C ASP A 53 -9.93 6.76 -1.84
N ASN A 54 -9.61 6.67 -0.54
CA ASN A 54 -9.21 5.42 0.10
C ASN A 54 -10.33 4.37 0.07
N SER A 55 -11.57 4.79 0.33
CA SER A 55 -12.74 3.91 0.25
C SER A 55 -12.98 3.44 -1.17
N PHE A 56 -12.81 4.33 -2.15
CA PHE A 56 -12.93 3.99 -3.56
C PHE A 56 -11.83 3.05 -4.02
N LEU A 57 -10.58 3.28 -3.60
CA LEU A 57 -9.44 2.39 -3.90
C LEU A 57 -9.68 0.97 -3.37
N LYS A 58 -10.20 0.82 -2.15
CA LYS A 58 -10.57 -0.51 -1.61
C LYS A 58 -11.54 -1.24 -2.53
N LYS A 59 -12.55 -0.54 -3.05
CA LYS A 59 -13.53 -1.10 -3.97
C LYS A 59 -12.87 -1.54 -5.28
N GLU A 60 -12.01 -0.70 -5.86
CA GLU A 60 -11.29 -1.03 -7.09
C GLU A 60 -10.34 -2.23 -6.91
N LEU A 61 -9.64 -2.33 -5.76
CA LEU A 61 -8.82 -3.50 -5.45
C LEU A 61 -9.66 -4.78 -5.34
N LYS A 62 -10.82 -4.70 -4.68
CA LYS A 62 -11.76 -5.82 -4.63
C LYS A 62 -12.24 -6.25 -6.01
N GLU A 63 -12.56 -5.29 -6.88
CA GLU A 63 -12.95 -5.56 -8.27
C GLU A 63 -11.81 -6.18 -9.07
N PHE A 64 -10.58 -5.66 -8.91
CA PHE A 64 -9.40 -6.16 -9.61
C PHE A 64 -9.03 -7.59 -9.20
N PHE A 65 -9.03 -7.89 -7.90
CA PHE A 65 -8.62 -9.20 -7.38
C PHE A 65 -9.79 -10.20 -7.27
N GLY A 66 -11.02 -9.74 -7.37
CA GLY A 66 -12.22 -10.59 -7.19
C GLY A 66 -12.43 -11.06 -5.75
N SER A 67 -11.72 -10.46 -4.80
CA SER A 67 -11.80 -10.75 -3.36
C SER A 67 -11.48 -9.51 -2.54
N GLU A 68 -11.92 -9.49 -1.28
CA GLU A 68 -11.51 -8.44 -0.34
C GLU A 68 -10.00 -8.48 -0.13
N VAL A 69 -9.38 -7.29 -0.11
CA VAL A 69 -7.97 -7.08 0.24
C VAL A 69 -7.93 -6.14 1.43
N ARG A 70 -7.47 -6.64 2.57
CA ARG A 70 -7.39 -5.80 3.77
C ARG A 70 -6.26 -4.80 3.64
N CYS A 71 -6.59 -3.52 3.88
CA CYS A 71 -5.67 -2.41 3.79
C CYS A 71 -5.75 -1.56 5.04
N LEU A 72 -4.59 -1.09 5.49
CA LEU A 72 -4.45 -0.07 6.53
C LEU A 72 -3.86 1.19 5.88
N PHE A 73 -4.56 2.32 5.99
CA PHE A 73 -4.21 3.57 5.33
C PHE A 73 -3.65 4.56 6.34
N PHE A 74 -2.56 5.20 5.95
CA PHE A 74 -1.98 6.34 6.62
C PHE A 74 -1.93 7.51 5.65
N ILE A 75 -2.29 8.69 6.11
CA ILE A 75 -2.30 9.92 5.29
C ILE A 75 -1.21 10.83 5.83
N GLU A 76 -0.29 11.23 4.97
CA GLU A 76 0.77 12.17 5.29
C GLU A 76 0.52 13.49 4.58
N LYS A 77 0.50 14.61 5.35
CA LYS A 77 0.43 15.95 4.79
C LYS A 77 1.84 16.50 4.59
N HIS A 78 2.16 16.92 3.38
CA HIS A 78 3.40 17.62 3.10
C HIS A 78 3.37 19.05 3.66
N THR A 79 4.20 19.31 4.63
CA THR A 79 4.43 20.66 5.22
C THR A 79 5.65 21.32 4.58
N GLY A 80 5.78 21.27 3.25
CA GLY A 80 6.98 21.66 2.53
C GLY A 80 7.59 22.99 2.98
N ILE A 81 8.83 22.93 3.47
CA ILE A 81 9.66 24.10 3.80
C ILE A 81 10.18 24.78 2.52
N ASN A 82 10.22 24.08 1.40
CA ASN A 82 10.83 24.50 0.13
C ASN A 82 9.87 24.65 -1.05
N GLY A 83 8.63 25.03 -0.83
CA GLY A 83 7.72 25.52 -1.89
C GLY A 83 7.25 24.54 -2.97
N ALA A 84 7.94 23.42 -3.19
CA ALA A 84 7.65 22.52 -4.32
C ALA A 84 6.51 21.51 -4.04
N HIS A 85 6.21 21.21 -2.78
CA HIS A 85 5.22 20.19 -2.36
C HIS A 85 4.31 20.66 -1.22
N SER A 86 4.20 21.96 -0.95
CA SER A 86 3.38 22.48 0.14
C SER A 86 1.89 22.20 -0.10
N GLY A 87 1.27 21.48 0.83
CA GLY A 87 -0.19 21.30 0.90
C GLY A 87 -0.76 20.06 0.21
N GLY A 88 0.06 19.18 -0.34
CA GLY A 88 -0.37 17.88 -0.85
C GLY A 88 -0.44 16.80 0.24
N TYR A 89 -1.14 15.71 -0.05
CA TYR A 89 -1.19 14.53 0.80
C TYR A 89 -0.55 13.34 0.09
N ASP A 90 0.22 12.54 0.82
CA ASP A 90 0.63 11.21 0.41
C ASP A 90 -0.15 10.16 1.18
N ARG A 91 -0.30 9.00 0.58
CA ARG A 91 -0.92 7.85 1.20
C ARG A 91 0.09 6.74 1.35
N HIS A 92 0.24 6.25 2.57
CA HIS A 92 0.98 5.04 2.86
C HIS A 92 -0.01 3.94 3.20
N ILE A 93 0.10 2.80 2.54
CA ILE A 93 -0.86 1.72 2.65
C ILE A 93 -0.12 0.43 2.97
N LEU A 94 -0.55 -0.23 4.03
CA LEU A 94 -0.18 -1.62 4.28
C LEU A 94 -1.29 -2.50 3.73
N THR A 95 -0.94 -3.52 2.95
CA THR A 95 -1.91 -4.43 2.38
C THR A 95 -1.47 -5.88 2.56
N GLU A 96 -2.43 -6.77 2.79
CA GLU A 96 -2.22 -8.21 2.77
C GLU A 96 -2.00 -8.70 1.34
N GLU A 97 -1.54 -9.93 1.20
CA GLU A 97 -1.51 -10.62 -0.08
C GLU A 97 -2.94 -10.95 -0.52
N PRO A 98 -3.35 -10.56 -1.74
CA PRO A 98 -4.69 -10.87 -2.23
C PRO A 98 -4.83 -12.38 -2.51
N SER A 99 -6.07 -12.85 -2.54
CA SER A 99 -6.35 -14.22 -2.99
C SER A 99 -5.93 -14.41 -4.44
N LEU A 100 -5.11 -15.41 -4.71
CA LEU A 100 -4.63 -15.73 -6.06
C LEU A 100 -5.61 -16.63 -6.83
N ASN A 101 -6.53 -17.30 -6.13
CA ASN A 101 -7.44 -18.27 -6.75
C ASN A 101 -8.80 -17.65 -7.07
N THR A 102 -8.80 -16.54 -7.81
CA THR A 102 -10.02 -15.89 -8.29
C THR A 102 -10.04 -15.85 -9.81
N ARG A 103 -11.24 -15.75 -10.37
CA ARG A 103 -11.43 -15.62 -11.83
C ARG A 103 -10.73 -14.38 -12.38
N GLN A 104 -10.75 -13.29 -11.62
CA GLN A 104 -10.14 -12.01 -11.99
C GLN A 104 -8.63 -12.13 -12.08
N VAL A 105 -7.99 -12.75 -11.07
CA VAL A 105 -6.55 -13.00 -11.07
C VAL A 105 -6.16 -13.91 -12.22
N HIS A 106 -6.88 -15.01 -12.44
CA HIS A 106 -6.60 -15.90 -13.56
C HIS A 106 -6.77 -15.22 -14.93
N SER A 107 -7.78 -14.36 -15.09
CA SER A 107 -7.96 -13.56 -16.31
C SER A 107 -6.85 -12.54 -16.50
N TYR A 108 -6.43 -11.87 -15.43
CA TYR A 108 -5.29 -10.95 -15.48
C TYR A 108 -4.02 -11.67 -15.92
N LEU A 109 -3.69 -12.80 -15.29
CA LEU A 109 -2.47 -13.57 -15.59
C LEU A 109 -2.50 -14.11 -17.01
N LEU A 110 -3.64 -14.62 -17.49
CA LEU A 110 -3.77 -15.10 -18.86
C LEU A 110 -3.37 -14.04 -19.89
N ASN A 111 -3.71 -12.78 -19.63
CA ASN A 111 -3.46 -11.67 -20.54
C ASN A 111 -2.11 -10.97 -20.34
N ARG A 112 -1.49 -11.05 -19.17
CA ARG A 112 -0.32 -10.25 -18.81
C ARG A 112 0.90 -11.06 -18.38
N ASP A 113 0.69 -12.28 -17.89
CA ASP A 113 1.73 -13.16 -17.37
C ASP A 113 1.28 -14.64 -17.51
N PRO A 114 1.22 -15.17 -18.77
CA PRO A 114 0.78 -16.54 -19.00
C PRO A 114 1.64 -17.60 -18.30
N ASP A 115 2.95 -17.35 -18.16
CA ASP A 115 3.87 -18.23 -17.44
C ASP A 115 3.56 -18.26 -15.95
N GLY A 116 3.23 -17.09 -15.36
CA GLY A 116 2.74 -17.00 -13.99
C GLY A 116 1.43 -17.74 -13.80
N LEU A 117 0.50 -17.70 -14.77
CA LEU A 117 -0.73 -18.49 -14.70
C LEU A 117 -0.43 -19.99 -14.71
N PHE A 118 0.51 -20.42 -15.55
CA PHE A 118 0.92 -21.83 -15.59
C PHE A 118 1.53 -22.25 -14.25
N GLN A 119 2.44 -21.44 -13.69
CA GLN A 119 3.03 -21.67 -12.38
C GLN A 119 1.95 -21.77 -11.29
N LEU A 120 1.02 -20.82 -11.26
CA LEU A 120 -0.07 -20.82 -10.27
C LEU A 120 -0.91 -22.11 -10.34
N ARG A 121 -1.18 -22.62 -11.54
CA ARG A 121 -1.96 -23.86 -11.74
C ARG A 121 -1.20 -25.12 -11.34
N MET A 122 0.12 -25.14 -11.56
CA MET A 122 0.94 -26.31 -11.27
C MET A 122 1.41 -26.35 -9.81
N GLU A 123 1.76 -25.21 -9.23
CA GLU A 123 2.40 -25.11 -7.92
C GLU A 123 1.49 -24.50 -6.85
N GLY A 124 0.34 -23.95 -7.23
CA GLY A 124 -0.58 -23.25 -6.32
C GLY A 124 -0.08 -21.89 -5.83
N THR A 125 1.02 -21.39 -6.39
CA THR A 125 1.63 -20.11 -6.00
C THR A 125 2.19 -19.37 -7.21
N LEU A 126 2.47 -18.07 -7.03
CA LEU A 126 3.17 -17.22 -7.97
C LEU A 126 4.54 -16.84 -7.45
N SER A 127 5.46 -16.52 -8.35
CA SER A 127 6.73 -15.88 -7.99
C SER A 127 6.47 -14.52 -7.34
N ASP A 128 7.39 -14.08 -6.46
CA ASP A 128 7.29 -12.78 -5.82
C ASP A 128 7.30 -11.63 -6.83
N GLU A 129 8.01 -11.79 -7.94
CA GLU A 129 8.05 -10.83 -9.04
C GLU A 129 6.67 -10.69 -9.71
N SER A 130 6.02 -11.80 -10.07
CA SER A 130 4.68 -11.81 -10.66
C SER A 130 3.64 -11.21 -9.71
N LYS A 131 3.71 -11.55 -8.43
CA LYS A 131 2.85 -10.95 -7.39
C LYS A 131 3.04 -9.44 -7.31
N LEU A 132 4.29 -8.98 -7.25
CA LEU A 132 4.59 -7.55 -7.17
C LEU A 132 4.10 -6.79 -8.41
N LYS A 133 4.34 -7.31 -9.60
CA LYS A 133 3.84 -6.72 -10.86
C LYS A 133 2.31 -6.63 -10.88
N MET A 134 1.62 -7.66 -10.41
CA MET A 134 0.16 -7.67 -10.32
C MET A 134 -0.33 -6.61 -9.33
N MET A 135 0.28 -6.51 -8.15
CA MET A 135 -0.02 -5.48 -7.17
C MET A 135 0.21 -4.07 -7.73
N GLU A 136 1.35 -3.84 -8.39
CA GLU A 136 1.63 -2.56 -9.04
C GLU A 136 0.56 -2.18 -10.07
N ASN A 137 0.13 -3.13 -10.90
CA ASN A 137 -0.93 -2.87 -11.87
C ASN A 137 -2.27 -2.55 -11.20
N ALA A 138 -2.64 -3.25 -10.13
CA ALA A 138 -3.87 -2.99 -9.39
C ALA A 138 -3.90 -1.57 -8.83
N PHE A 139 -2.81 -1.14 -8.18
CA PHE A 139 -2.73 0.22 -7.61
C PHE A 139 -2.61 1.31 -8.69
N ARG A 140 -1.84 1.08 -9.75
CA ARG A 140 -1.67 2.06 -10.85
C ARG A 140 -2.90 2.22 -11.71
N SER A 141 -3.74 1.19 -11.84
CA SER A 141 -4.99 1.26 -12.61
C SER A 141 -6.11 1.97 -11.88
N SER A 142 -5.96 2.22 -10.57
CA SER A 142 -6.95 2.95 -9.79
C SER A 142 -7.11 4.39 -10.28
N LYS A 143 -8.36 4.83 -10.39
CA LYS A 143 -8.71 6.22 -10.74
C LYS A 143 -8.32 7.23 -9.66
N THR A 144 -8.04 6.75 -8.45
CA THR A 144 -7.64 7.58 -7.30
C THR A 144 -6.13 7.76 -7.17
N THR A 145 -5.36 7.11 -8.02
CA THR A 145 -3.89 7.21 -8.02
C THR A 145 -3.42 8.14 -9.13
N CYS A 146 -2.27 8.77 -8.91
CA CYS A 146 -1.60 9.45 -9.99
C CYS A 146 -1.02 8.40 -10.95
N ASN A 147 -1.46 8.43 -12.22
CA ASN A 147 -0.99 7.49 -13.26
C ASN A 147 0.50 7.62 -13.59
N SER A 148 1.25 8.48 -12.91
CA SER A 148 2.68 8.59 -13.12
C SER A 148 3.41 7.42 -12.46
N ARG A 149 4.29 6.75 -13.20
CA ARG A 149 5.22 5.75 -12.65
C ARG A 149 6.05 6.28 -11.47
N ARG A 150 6.14 7.60 -11.32
CA ARG A 150 6.90 8.29 -10.28
C ARG A 150 6.13 8.41 -8.96
N GLY A 151 4.80 8.27 -8.99
CA GLY A 151 3.94 8.50 -7.82
C GLY A 151 3.44 7.22 -7.13
N THR A 152 3.80 6.03 -7.62
CA THR A 152 3.38 4.75 -7.00
C THR A 152 4.60 3.90 -6.74
N HIS A 153 4.89 3.65 -5.48
CA HIS A 153 5.98 2.78 -5.04
C HIS A 153 5.41 1.64 -4.20
N ILE A 154 5.73 0.41 -4.58
CA ILE A 154 5.30 -0.80 -3.89
C ILE A 154 6.51 -1.62 -3.50
N HIS A 155 6.55 -2.03 -2.24
CA HIS A 155 7.59 -2.90 -1.71
C HIS A 155 6.96 -4.07 -0.96
N ARG A 156 7.56 -5.25 -1.09
CA ARG A 156 7.25 -6.36 -0.21
C ARG A 156 7.87 -6.11 1.16
N ILE A 157 7.09 -6.35 2.22
CA ILE A 157 7.58 -6.27 3.59
C ILE A 157 8.34 -7.56 3.88
N GLN A 158 9.68 -7.49 3.91
CA GLN A 158 10.52 -8.68 4.04
C GLN A 158 10.82 -9.09 5.47
N SER A 159 10.94 -8.14 6.42
CA SER A 159 11.44 -8.51 7.75
C SER A 159 11.04 -7.62 8.92
N ASN A 160 10.48 -6.43 8.71
CA ASN A 160 10.27 -5.53 9.86
C ASN A 160 9.02 -4.67 9.72
N LEU A 161 7.86 -5.28 10.00
CA LEU A 161 6.58 -4.58 10.05
C LEU A 161 6.63 -3.36 10.98
N ASN A 162 7.35 -3.44 12.11
CA ASN A 162 7.44 -2.35 13.08
C ASN A 162 8.08 -1.09 12.47
N ARG A 163 9.15 -1.25 11.67
CA ARG A 163 9.79 -0.12 10.97
C ARG A 163 8.87 0.50 9.93
N VAL A 164 8.16 -0.33 9.18
CA VAL A 164 7.21 0.14 8.18
C VAL A 164 6.06 0.88 8.85
N LEU A 165 5.52 0.36 9.95
CA LEU A 165 4.48 1.03 10.74
C LEU A 165 4.98 2.34 11.34
N ALA A 166 6.19 2.38 11.92
CA ALA A 166 6.78 3.60 12.47
C ALA A 166 6.95 4.67 11.39
N TYR A 167 7.37 4.29 10.18
CA TYR A 167 7.46 5.19 9.05
C TYR A 167 6.09 5.67 8.59
N ALA A 168 5.15 4.77 8.32
CA ALA A 168 3.84 5.09 7.78
C ALA A 168 3.00 5.93 8.74
N SER A 169 3.14 5.69 10.07
CA SER A 169 2.36 6.37 11.11
C SER A 169 3.01 7.63 11.67
N LYS A 170 4.15 8.08 11.14
CA LYS A 170 4.92 9.22 11.69
C LYS A 170 4.13 10.52 11.85
N GLN A 171 3.02 10.69 11.15
CA GLN A 171 2.13 11.85 11.26
C GLN A 171 0.76 11.52 11.86
N TYR A 172 0.55 10.27 12.31
CA TYR A 172 -0.73 9.83 12.84
C TYR A 172 -1.24 10.70 14.00
N ASP A 173 -0.33 11.11 14.90
CA ASP A 173 -0.65 11.92 16.08
C ASP A 173 -0.97 13.39 15.76
N ARG A 174 -0.76 13.83 14.51
CA ARG A 174 -1.04 15.22 14.13
C ARG A 174 -2.48 15.45 13.66
N PHE A 175 -3.28 14.39 13.52
CA PHE A 175 -4.64 14.44 12.96
C PHE A 175 -5.69 13.81 13.88
N HIS A 176 -5.29 13.41 15.11
CA HIS A 176 -6.18 12.85 16.13
C HIS A 176 -6.03 13.58 17.45
#